data_489570e62ae80bea3133d8973c0117af
#
_entry.id   489570e62ae80bea3133d8973c0117af
#
_cell.length_a   1.000
_cell.length_b   1.000
_cell.length_c   1.000
_cell.angle_alpha   90.00
_cell.angle_beta   90.00
_cell.angle_gamma   90.00
#
_symmetry.space_group_name_H-M   'P 1'
#
loop_
_entity.id
_entity.type
_entity.pdbx_description
1 polymer ?
#
loop_
_entity_poly.entity_id
_entity_poly.type
_entity_poly.pdbx_seq_one_letter_code
_entity_poly.pdbx_strand_id
1 'polypeptide(L)'
;MSDLKFLLRIAQVRPRDLISPIIAGAITLLAALSLTVLSGWLITRAWEMPPVLDLSVAVTAVRALGISRAVFRYLDRLVAHKLGLRALTTLRATMYDAQAAAGRVGRGEGQALLVADTERVTDFIVRTLIPRGVAIVLTVVAVAGAASLHPLAAVVMAGGFALTGLLIPYLATRASRNTFLVEAENAFTLQLDSVLHDRVEYTVAGKGEALISQASAASAQASKAWAQSTRPEATASGIQAWATGICALLITWLAVETYTGNPVWLGMLVMLPLAAFEAHGPLASAAVHADQAKRSAHRLREVADHAAEATKRSAGPLPRPEAGVAVWAEALRTAHGDQEWNFELAPGQRMLVRGPSGCGKTTMLETLAGLLPVAGGNVAIAEGARLFAEDAWVFATTVRENLLVANGNASDARMAEALEATGFEFDLDFMLDNGADSLSSGQRRRLLLARALVSDAPTLLLDEPTEHLSIDAAEHLLDVLLHQPLPGAMPQRTVIAVVHVDGPVGIEVAASPTGPDVVS
;
A
#
# COMPACT_ATOMS: atom_id res chain seq x y z
N MET A 1 13.66 -9.75 11.24
CA MET A 1 13.44 -10.95 10.39
C MET A 1 12.08 -11.62 10.61
N SER A 2 11.47 -11.53 11.80
CA SER A 2 10.11 -12.02 12.07
C SER A 2 9.05 -11.32 11.21
N ASP A 3 9.13 -9.99 11.15
CA ASP A 3 8.14 -9.13 10.46
C ASP A 3 8.15 -9.35 8.95
N LEU A 4 9.34 -9.42 8.36
CA LEU A 4 9.49 -9.70 6.93
C LEU A 4 8.97 -11.10 6.55
N LYS A 5 9.22 -12.12 7.39
CA LYS A 5 8.64 -13.46 7.18
C LYS A 5 7.12 -13.47 7.31
N PHE A 6 6.58 -12.68 8.22
CA PHE A 6 5.14 -12.50 8.40
C PHE A 6 4.52 -11.89 7.14
N LEU A 7 5.10 -10.79 6.61
CA LEU A 7 4.57 -10.15 5.40
C LEU A 7 4.73 -10.99 4.13
N LEU A 8 5.82 -11.74 3.99
CA LEU A 8 5.96 -12.70 2.88
C LEU A 8 4.88 -13.79 2.93
N ARG A 9 4.46 -14.19 4.13
CA ARG A 9 3.34 -15.12 4.29
C ARG A 9 2.02 -14.48 3.89
N ILE A 10 1.75 -13.24 4.30
CA ILE A 10 0.57 -12.46 3.87
C ILE A 10 0.58 -12.28 2.36
N ALA A 11 1.71 -11.92 1.76
CA ALA A 11 1.88 -11.82 0.30
C ALA A 11 1.77 -13.18 -0.43
N GLN A 12 1.53 -14.27 0.31
CA GLN A 12 1.42 -15.63 -0.20
C GLN A 12 2.65 -16.12 -0.97
N VAL A 13 3.84 -15.59 -0.67
CA VAL A 13 5.10 -16.00 -1.30
C VAL A 13 5.70 -17.17 -0.55
N ARG A 14 5.76 -18.32 -1.21
CA ARG A 14 6.36 -19.55 -0.67
C ARG A 14 7.80 -19.69 -1.18
N PRO A 15 8.70 -20.38 -0.43
CA PRO A 15 10.07 -20.63 -0.93
C PRO A 15 10.12 -21.31 -2.31
N ARG A 16 9.12 -22.13 -2.63
CA ARG A 16 8.99 -22.77 -3.95
C ARG A 16 8.80 -21.78 -5.11
N ASP A 17 8.14 -20.66 -4.84
CA ASP A 17 7.87 -19.64 -5.86
C ASP A 17 9.14 -18.90 -6.29
N LEU A 18 10.18 -18.91 -5.43
CA LEU A 18 11.49 -18.34 -5.74
C LEU A 18 12.37 -19.25 -6.61
N ILE A 19 12.06 -20.53 -6.70
CA ILE A 19 12.90 -21.51 -7.43
C ILE A 19 12.93 -21.18 -8.92
N SER A 20 11.77 -20.90 -9.53
CA SER A 20 11.70 -20.66 -10.99
C SER A 20 12.47 -19.40 -11.44
N PRO A 21 12.36 -18.23 -10.79
CA PRO A 21 13.18 -17.07 -11.14
C PRO A 21 14.67 -17.27 -10.83
N ILE A 22 15.02 -17.96 -9.73
CA ILE A 22 16.43 -18.26 -9.43
C ILE A 22 17.02 -19.18 -10.50
N ILE A 23 16.31 -20.21 -10.95
CA ILE A 23 16.78 -21.10 -12.02
C ILE A 23 16.94 -20.33 -13.33
N ALA A 24 15.97 -19.51 -13.72
CA ALA A 24 16.04 -18.72 -14.95
C ALA A 24 17.22 -17.74 -14.94
N GLY A 25 17.42 -17.03 -13.81
CA GLY A 25 18.55 -16.13 -13.60
C GLY A 25 19.89 -16.88 -13.56
N ALA A 26 19.94 -18.04 -12.92
CA ALA A 26 21.14 -18.88 -12.89
C ALA A 26 21.52 -19.38 -14.30
N ILE A 27 20.56 -19.84 -15.09
CA ILE A 27 20.82 -20.26 -16.47
C ILE A 27 21.30 -19.07 -17.32
N THR A 28 20.72 -17.87 -17.14
CA THR A 28 21.17 -16.65 -17.83
C THR A 28 22.65 -16.37 -17.55
N LEU A 29 23.06 -16.37 -16.30
CA LEU A 29 24.43 -16.06 -15.91
C LEU A 29 25.41 -17.21 -16.15
N LEU A 30 24.96 -18.48 -16.06
CA LEU A 30 25.74 -19.63 -16.47
C LEU A 30 26.00 -19.63 -17.98
N ALA A 31 25.01 -19.26 -18.80
CA ALA A 31 25.22 -19.07 -20.23
C ALA A 31 26.23 -17.96 -20.53
N ALA A 32 26.18 -16.84 -19.77
CA ALA A 32 27.17 -15.76 -19.88
C ALA A 32 28.58 -16.22 -19.46
N LEU A 33 28.68 -16.92 -18.33
CA LEU A 33 29.92 -17.48 -17.82
C LEU A 33 30.54 -18.47 -18.82
N SER A 34 29.74 -19.44 -19.30
CA SER A 34 30.17 -20.44 -20.29
C SER A 34 30.57 -19.80 -21.59
N LEU A 35 29.84 -18.77 -22.05
CA LEU A 35 30.20 -18.00 -23.26
C LEU A 35 31.59 -17.38 -23.12
N THR A 36 31.86 -16.69 -22.01
CA THR A 36 33.13 -15.99 -21.76
C THR A 36 34.29 -16.99 -21.63
N VAL A 37 34.08 -18.06 -20.87
CA VAL A 37 35.09 -19.12 -20.67
C VAL A 37 35.39 -19.85 -21.95
N LEU A 38 34.36 -20.21 -22.73
CA LEU A 38 34.54 -20.87 -24.05
C LEU A 38 35.19 -19.94 -25.07
N SER A 39 34.92 -18.63 -25.01
CA SER A 39 35.63 -17.65 -25.84
C SER A 39 37.12 -17.58 -25.49
N GLY A 40 37.47 -17.64 -24.20
CA GLY A 40 38.86 -17.75 -23.75
C GLY A 40 39.55 -19.02 -24.32
N TRP A 41 38.85 -20.16 -24.25
CA TRP A 41 39.34 -21.41 -24.82
C TRP A 41 39.54 -21.30 -26.36
N LEU A 42 38.58 -20.71 -27.07
CA LEU A 42 38.67 -20.51 -28.51
C LEU A 42 39.87 -19.65 -28.93
N ILE A 43 40.14 -18.57 -28.20
CA ILE A 43 41.26 -17.67 -28.45
C ILE A 43 42.59 -18.44 -28.33
N THR A 44 42.76 -19.16 -27.23
CA THR A 44 43.99 -19.94 -27.00
C THR A 44 44.14 -21.12 -27.95
N ARG A 45 43.04 -21.80 -28.29
CA ARG A 45 43.06 -22.91 -29.24
C ARG A 45 43.32 -22.43 -30.66
N ALA A 46 42.76 -21.30 -31.08
CA ALA A 46 42.98 -20.71 -32.39
C ALA A 46 44.43 -20.31 -32.62
N TRP A 47 45.19 -19.95 -31.57
CA TRP A 47 46.61 -19.64 -31.66
C TRP A 47 47.47 -20.86 -32.10
N GLU A 48 47.01 -22.09 -31.83
CA GLU A 48 47.66 -23.34 -32.27
C GLU A 48 47.41 -23.61 -33.75
N MET A 49 46.63 -22.76 -34.47
CA MET A 49 46.25 -22.91 -35.91
C MET A 49 45.64 -24.30 -36.27
N PRO A 50 44.68 -24.83 -35.51
CA PRO A 50 44.04 -26.10 -35.81
C PRO A 50 43.23 -26.00 -37.09
N PRO A 51 42.86 -27.15 -37.72
CA PRO A 51 41.89 -27.16 -38.81
C PRO A 51 40.59 -26.48 -38.43
N VAL A 52 40.00 -25.69 -39.34
CA VAL A 52 38.77 -24.90 -39.09
C VAL A 52 37.62 -25.77 -38.57
N LEU A 53 37.54 -27.02 -39.00
CA LEU A 53 36.51 -27.97 -38.55
C LEU A 53 36.57 -28.26 -37.05
N ASP A 54 37.76 -28.28 -36.46
CA ASP A 54 37.94 -28.53 -35.02
C ASP A 54 37.35 -27.42 -34.14
N LEU A 55 37.24 -26.20 -34.68
CA LEU A 55 36.65 -25.05 -33.97
C LEU A 55 35.14 -24.89 -34.22
N SER A 56 34.58 -25.57 -35.22
CA SER A 56 33.20 -25.39 -35.68
C SER A 56 32.17 -25.67 -34.58
N VAL A 57 32.37 -26.71 -33.78
CA VAL A 57 31.50 -27.06 -32.63
C VAL A 57 31.52 -25.98 -31.57
N ALA A 58 32.71 -25.49 -31.22
CA ALA A 58 32.85 -24.44 -30.17
C ALA A 58 32.25 -23.10 -30.64
N VAL A 59 32.43 -22.73 -31.92
CA VAL A 59 31.82 -21.54 -32.53
C VAL A 59 30.29 -21.64 -32.51
N THR A 60 29.75 -22.80 -32.81
CA THR A 60 28.31 -23.05 -32.75
C THR A 60 27.79 -22.98 -31.31
N ALA A 61 28.54 -23.54 -30.36
CA ALA A 61 28.20 -23.46 -28.93
C ALA A 61 28.22 -22.02 -28.43
N VAL A 62 29.18 -21.18 -28.81
CA VAL A 62 29.20 -19.74 -28.49
C VAL A 62 27.95 -19.02 -29.00
N ARG A 63 27.53 -19.30 -30.24
CA ARG A 63 26.29 -18.72 -30.78
C ARG A 63 25.05 -19.18 -29.98
N ALA A 64 24.97 -20.48 -29.70
CA ALA A 64 23.86 -21.04 -28.89
C ALA A 64 23.81 -20.45 -27.49
N LEU A 65 24.95 -20.29 -26.79
CA LEU A 65 25.04 -19.66 -25.47
C LEU A 65 24.65 -18.18 -25.53
N GLY A 66 25.02 -17.45 -26.57
CA GLY A 66 24.62 -16.06 -26.78
C GLY A 66 23.10 -15.90 -26.88
N ILE A 67 22.47 -16.77 -27.71
CA ILE A 67 21.00 -16.80 -27.84
C ILE A 67 20.35 -17.22 -26.51
N SER A 68 20.87 -18.26 -25.86
CA SER A 68 20.36 -18.73 -24.57
C SER A 68 20.40 -17.64 -23.50
N ARG A 69 21.51 -16.88 -23.39
CA ARG A 69 21.64 -15.74 -22.48
C ARG A 69 20.52 -14.71 -22.70
N ALA A 70 20.22 -14.38 -23.95
CA ALA A 70 19.17 -13.39 -24.27
C ALA A 70 17.77 -13.90 -23.89
N VAL A 71 17.45 -15.14 -24.29
CA VAL A 71 16.14 -15.77 -24.02
C VAL A 71 15.92 -15.94 -22.53
N PHE A 72 16.88 -16.52 -21.82
CA PHE A 72 16.73 -16.75 -20.37
C PHE A 72 16.76 -15.46 -19.56
N ARG A 73 17.44 -14.40 -20.00
CA ARG A 73 17.34 -13.07 -19.39
C ARG A 73 15.93 -12.50 -19.50
N TYR A 74 15.26 -12.70 -20.63
CA TYR A 74 13.86 -12.30 -20.77
C TYR A 74 12.95 -13.11 -19.84
N LEU A 75 13.12 -14.43 -19.80
CA LEU A 75 12.34 -15.32 -18.95
C LEU A 75 12.53 -15.02 -17.45
N ASP A 76 13.77 -14.78 -17.04
CA ASP A 76 14.10 -14.37 -15.67
C ASP A 76 13.32 -13.12 -15.25
N ARG A 77 13.39 -12.06 -16.07
CA ARG A 77 12.63 -10.83 -15.80
C ARG A 77 11.12 -11.07 -15.78
N LEU A 78 10.60 -11.83 -16.73
CA LEU A 78 9.17 -12.13 -16.81
C LEU A 78 8.66 -12.86 -15.56
N VAL A 79 9.37 -13.90 -15.12
CA VAL A 79 8.98 -14.72 -13.97
C VAL A 79 9.16 -13.94 -12.66
N ALA A 80 10.28 -13.20 -12.51
CA ALA A 80 10.53 -12.36 -11.35
C ALA A 80 9.49 -11.25 -11.21
N HIS A 81 9.14 -10.56 -12.32
CA HIS A 81 8.11 -9.52 -12.32
C HIS A 81 6.71 -10.08 -12.01
N LYS A 82 6.34 -11.22 -12.60
CA LYS A 82 5.06 -11.88 -12.32
C LYS A 82 4.92 -12.21 -10.83
N LEU A 83 5.99 -12.73 -10.21
CA LEU A 83 6.00 -13.02 -8.77
C LEU A 83 5.88 -11.73 -7.95
N GLY A 84 6.66 -10.70 -8.30
CA GLY A 84 6.64 -9.39 -7.61
C GLY A 84 5.28 -8.72 -7.67
N LEU A 85 4.67 -8.62 -8.86
CA LEU A 85 3.35 -7.99 -9.03
C LEU A 85 2.25 -8.75 -8.28
N ARG A 86 2.27 -10.09 -8.32
CA ARG A 86 1.32 -10.91 -7.55
C ARG A 86 1.47 -10.67 -6.04
N ALA A 87 2.69 -10.63 -5.54
CA ALA A 87 2.95 -10.36 -4.14
C ALA A 87 2.49 -8.94 -3.75
N LEU A 88 2.74 -7.94 -4.61
CA LEU A 88 2.34 -6.55 -4.40
C LEU A 88 0.83 -6.39 -4.31
N THR A 89 0.07 -6.95 -5.26
CA THR A 89 -1.39 -6.85 -5.27
C THR A 89 -2.01 -7.51 -4.05
N THR A 90 -1.53 -8.71 -3.67
CA THR A 90 -2.03 -9.41 -2.49
C THR A 90 -1.70 -8.64 -1.20
N LEU A 91 -0.48 -8.11 -1.09
CA LEU A 91 -0.06 -7.34 0.08
C LEU A 91 -0.85 -6.03 0.22
N ARG A 92 -1.03 -5.29 -0.90
CA ARG A 92 -1.82 -4.06 -0.92
C ARG A 92 -3.27 -4.29 -0.51
N ALA A 93 -3.92 -5.31 -1.07
CA ALA A 93 -5.31 -5.64 -0.71
C ALA A 93 -5.43 -5.94 0.79
N THR A 94 -4.56 -6.81 1.31
CA THR A 94 -4.60 -7.17 2.74
C THR A 94 -4.29 -5.98 3.66
N MET A 95 -3.35 -5.10 3.26
CA MET A 95 -3.04 -3.90 4.05
C MET A 95 -4.14 -2.85 3.96
N TYR A 96 -4.83 -2.74 2.82
CA TYR A 96 -6.02 -1.90 2.69
C TYR A 96 -7.13 -2.37 3.64
N ASP A 97 -7.43 -3.66 3.63
CA ASP A 97 -8.43 -4.26 4.54
C ASP A 97 -8.04 -4.02 6.01
N ALA A 98 -6.75 -4.16 6.34
CA ALA A 98 -6.25 -3.89 7.68
C ALA A 98 -6.40 -2.41 8.07
N GLN A 99 -6.10 -1.48 7.18
CA GLN A 99 -6.30 -0.04 7.44
C GLN A 99 -7.78 0.32 7.59
N ALA A 100 -8.64 -0.25 6.74
CA ALA A 100 -10.07 -0.06 6.84
C ALA A 100 -10.63 -0.56 8.18
N ALA A 101 -10.14 -1.70 8.66
CA ALA A 101 -10.52 -2.26 9.96
C ALA A 101 -9.96 -1.46 11.15
N ALA A 102 -8.80 -0.81 11.01
CA ALA A 102 -8.19 0.01 12.05
C ALA A 102 -8.89 1.38 12.25
N GLY A 103 -9.79 1.78 11.34
CA GLY A 103 -10.50 3.05 11.40
C GLY A 103 -9.76 4.20 10.69
N ARG A 104 -9.98 5.45 11.15
CA ARG A 104 -9.45 6.64 10.48
C ARG A 104 -7.92 6.66 10.49
N VAL A 105 -7.33 6.73 9.30
CA VAL A 105 -5.90 6.94 9.10
C VAL A 105 -5.67 8.42 8.74
N GLY A 106 -4.62 9.03 9.29
CA GLY A 106 -4.25 10.41 8.96
C GLY A 106 -4.04 10.61 7.45
N ARG A 107 -4.36 11.81 6.95
CA ARG A 107 -4.13 12.17 5.54
C ARG A 107 -2.66 11.95 5.17
N GLY A 108 -2.39 11.26 4.07
CA GLY A 108 -1.05 10.99 3.57
C GLY A 108 -0.34 9.75 4.16
N GLU A 109 -0.53 9.42 5.44
CA GLU A 109 0.12 8.24 6.05
C GLU A 109 -0.37 6.93 5.43
N GLY A 110 -1.68 6.79 5.22
CA GLY A 110 -2.28 5.62 4.60
C GLY A 110 -1.77 5.38 3.18
N GLN A 111 -1.59 6.43 2.39
CA GLN A 111 -1.07 6.33 1.03
C GLN A 111 0.41 5.92 1.02
N ALA A 112 1.24 6.51 1.90
CA ALA A 112 2.65 6.13 2.01
C ALA A 112 2.84 4.66 2.39
N LEU A 113 2.03 4.15 3.34
CA LEU A 113 2.03 2.73 3.74
C LEU A 113 1.60 1.81 2.61
N LEU A 114 0.49 2.12 1.93
CA LEU A 114 -0.07 1.27 0.87
C LEU A 114 0.77 1.28 -0.41
N VAL A 115 1.46 2.36 -0.73
CA VAL A 115 2.26 2.47 -1.95
C VAL A 115 3.73 2.19 -1.65
N ALA A 116 4.41 3.06 -0.93
CA ALA A 116 5.86 2.99 -0.77
C ALA A 116 6.33 1.78 0.05
N ASP A 117 5.67 1.48 1.18
CA ASP A 117 6.14 0.40 2.05
C ASP A 117 5.82 -0.98 1.49
N THR A 118 4.68 -1.16 0.81
CA THR A 118 4.38 -2.44 0.14
C THR A 118 5.30 -2.68 -1.05
N GLU A 119 5.70 -1.65 -1.79
CA GLU A 119 6.69 -1.75 -2.87
C GLU A 119 8.07 -2.14 -2.35
N ARG A 120 8.55 -1.54 -1.26
CA ARG A 120 9.85 -1.90 -0.65
C ARG A 120 9.89 -3.35 -0.19
N VAL A 121 8.80 -3.89 0.36
CA VAL A 121 8.70 -5.32 0.73
C VAL A 121 8.70 -6.21 -0.52
N THR A 122 8.04 -5.79 -1.59
CA THR A 122 8.03 -6.53 -2.86
C THR A 122 9.39 -6.47 -3.56
N ASP A 123 10.05 -5.32 -3.56
CA ASP A 123 11.40 -5.15 -4.07
C ASP A 123 12.41 -6.05 -3.37
N PHE A 124 12.21 -6.34 -2.08
CA PHE A 124 13.02 -7.34 -1.37
C PHE A 124 12.98 -8.71 -2.05
N ILE A 125 11.84 -9.14 -2.60
CA ILE A 125 11.73 -10.42 -3.30
C ILE A 125 12.56 -10.36 -4.58
N VAL A 126 12.31 -9.34 -5.42
CA VAL A 126 12.88 -9.25 -6.76
C VAL A 126 14.35 -8.82 -6.74
N ARG A 127 14.69 -7.83 -5.90
CA ARG A 127 16.04 -7.22 -5.88
C ARG A 127 16.97 -7.79 -4.80
N THR A 128 16.47 -8.64 -3.89
CA THR A 128 17.32 -9.23 -2.83
C THR A 128 17.31 -10.75 -2.85
N LEU A 129 16.13 -11.39 -2.75
CA LEU A 129 16.07 -12.86 -2.59
C LEU A 129 16.50 -13.55 -3.89
N ILE A 130 16.00 -13.14 -5.04
CA ILE A 130 16.32 -13.74 -6.33
C ILE A 130 17.80 -13.56 -6.67
N PRO A 131 18.39 -12.34 -6.68
CA PRO A 131 19.81 -12.16 -6.99
C PRO A 131 20.76 -12.90 -6.03
N ARG A 132 20.42 -12.98 -4.73
CA ARG A 132 21.21 -13.77 -3.78
C ARG A 132 21.19 -15.26 -4.11
N GLY A 133 20.01 -15.80 -4.47
CA GLY A 133 19.90 -17.20 -4.87
C GLY A 133 20.74 -17.50 -6.12
N VAL A 134 20.66 -16.65 -7.13
CA VAL A 134 21.44 -16.75 -8.36
C VAL A 134 22.94 -16.64 -8.08
N ALA A 135 23.38 -15.69 -7.24
CA ALA A 135 24.79 -15.52 -6.88
C ALA A 135 25.36 -16.75 -6.16
N ILE A 136 24.59 -17.38 -5.26
CA ILE A 136 25.02 -18.61 -4.58
C ILE A 136 25.26 -19.73 -5.60
N VAL A 137 24.33 -19.96 -6.51
CA VAL A 137 24.46 -20.99 -7.54
C VAL A 137 25.69 -20.74 -8.41
N LEU A 138 25.87 -19.50 -8.87
CA LEU A 138 27.00 -19.16 -9.75
C LEU A 138 28.34 -19.23 -9.00
N THR A 139 28.39 -18.81 -7.73
CA THR A 139 29.58 -18.94 -6.88
C THR A 139 30.03 -20.39 -6.78
N VAL A 140 29.11 -21.31 -6.49
CA VAL A 140 29.42 -22.75 -6.38
C VAL A 140 29.96 -23.29 -7.70
N VAL A 141 29.31 -23.00 -8.81
CA VAL A 141 29.74 -23.48 -10.15
C VAL A 141 31.08 -22.86 -10.53
N ALA A 142 31.29 -21.56 -10.32
CA ALA A 142 32.53 -20.88 -10.67
C ALA A 142 33.72 -21.36 -9.85
N VAL A 143 33.55 -21.55 -8.53
CA VAL A 143 34.62 -22.09 -7.65
C VAL A 143 34.93 -23.54 -8.01
N ALA A 144 33.92 -24.37 -8.29
CA ALA A 144 34.13 -25.75 -8.73
C ALA A 144 34.85 -25.80 -10.09
N GLY A 145 34.47 -24.95 -11.04
CA GLY A 145 35.16 -24.80 -12.33
C GLY A 145 36.60 -24.34 -12.16
N ALA A 146 36.86 -23.34 -11.30
CA ALA A 146 38.23 -22.91 -11.00
C ALA A 146 39.05 -24.04 -10.34
N ALA A 147 38.47 -24.78 -9.38
CA ALA A 147 39.12 -25.88 -8.70
C ALA A 147 39.52 -27.03 -9.64
N SER A 148 38.72 -27.32 -10.65
CA SER A 148 39.03 -28.33 -11.64
C SER A 148 40.20 -27.94 -12.57
N LEU A 149 40.42 -26.62 -12.76
CA LEU A 149 41.51 -26.10 -13.59
C LEU A 149 42.76 -25.85 -12.75
N HIS A 150 42.62 -25.19 -11.61
CA HIS A 150 43.73 -24.83 -10.71
C HIS A 150 43.27 -24.60 -9.25
N PRO A 151 43.64 -25.44 -8.28
CA PRO A 151 43.12 -25.37 -6.90
C PRO A 151 43.40 -24.04 -6.19
N LEU A 152 44.58 -23.43 -6.37
CA LEU A 152 44.89 -22.14 -5.75
C LEU A 152 44.07 -21.01 -6.35
N ALA A 153 43.75 -21.05 -7.63
CA ALA A 153 42.85 -20.07 -8.26
C ALA A 153 41.43 -20.17 -7.69
N ALA A 154 40.98 -21.36 -7.36
CA ALA A 154 39.68 -21.54 -6.66
C ALA A 154 39.68 -20.89 -5.27
N VAL A 155 40.78 -20.99 -4.51
CA VAL A 155 40.91 -20.34 -3.18
C VAL A 155 40.87 -18.81 -3.34
N VAL A 156 41.60 -18.24 -4.30
CA VAL A 156 41.57 -16.78 -4.58
C VAL A 156 40.18 -16.35 -4.97
N MET A 157 39.50 -17.10 -5.85
CA MET A 157 38.14 -16.81 -6.29
C MET A 157 37.13 -16.90 -5.12
N ALA A 158 37.23 -17.91 -4.29
CA ALA A 158 36.39 -18.07 -3.10
C ALA A 158 36.59 -16.90 -2.11
N GLY A 159 37.83 -16.45 -1.90
CA GLY A 159 38.13 -15.23 -1.15
C GLY A 159 37.51 -13.96 -1.73
N GLY A 160 37.62 -13.80 -3.05
CA GLY A 160 36.96 -12.69 -3.79
C GLY A 160 35.45 -12.72 -3.65
N PHE A 161 34.81 -13.88 -3.72
CA PHE A 161 33.38 -14.05 -3.52
C PHE A 161 32.95 -13.81 -2.07
N ALA A 162 33.73 -14.22 -1.09
CA ALA A 162 33.48 -13.90 0.31
C ALA A 162 33.54 -12.37 0.55
N LEU A 163 34.53 -11.71 -0.04
CA LEU A 163 34.65 -10.26 0.03
C LEU A 163 33.43 -9.56 -0.61
N THR A 164 33.10 -9.89 -1.86
CA THR A 164 32.04 -9.23 -2.63
C THR A 164 30.63 -9.67 -2.22
N GLY A 165 30.45 -10.89 -1.76
CA GLY A 165 29.16 -11.47 -1.39
C GLY A 165 28.76 -11.29 0.08
N LEU A 166 29.72 -11.11 1.00
CA LEU A 166 29.46 -11.00 2.43
C LEU A 166 29.95 -9.68 3.01
N LEU A 167 31.24 -9.35 2.85
CA LEU A 167 31.84 -8.21 3.54
C LEU A 167 31.34 -6.86 2.95
N ILE A 168 31.39 -6.69 1.64
CA ILE A 168 30.94 -5.45 0.99
C ILE A 168 29.44 -5.18 1.24
N PRO A 169 28.51 -6.14 1.06
CA PRO A 169 27.11 -5.95 1.42
C PRO A 169 26.89 -5.62 2.89
N TYR A 170 27.64 -6.24 3.81
CA TYR A 170 27.57 -5.92 5.23
C TYR A 170 27.99 -4.47 5.53
N LEU A 171 29.11 -4.01 4.95
CA LEU A 171 29.57 -2.64 5.11
C LEU A 171 28.60 -1.62 4.48
N ALA A 172 28.04 -1.93 3.31
CA ALA A 172 27.02 -1.10 2.65
C ALA A 172 25.77 -0.91 3.52
N THR A 173 25.26 -1.99 4.14
CA THR A 173 24.11 -1.89 5.05
C THR A 173 24.45 -1.10 6.31
N ARG A 174 25.65 -1.26 6.87
CA ARG A 174 26.06 -0.51 8.04
C ARG A 174 26.16 0.99 7.76
N ALA A 175 26.70 1.35 6.60
CA ALA A 175 26.80 2.75 6.17
C ALA A 175 25.43 3.38 5.84
N SER A 176 24.48 2.60 5.30
CA SER A 176 23.13 3.10 4.94
C SER A 176 22.20 3.29 6.16
N ARG A 177 22.48 2.65 7.29
CA ARG A 177 21.64 2.75 8.51
C ARG A 177 21.54 4.14 9.11
N ASN A 178 22.49 5.01 8.85
CA ASN A 178 22.53 6.37 9.38
C ASN A 178 21.84 7.39 8.47
N THR A 179 21.12 6.97 7.44
CA THR A 179 20.40 7.87 6.53
C THR A 179 18.95 8.05 6.98
N PHE A 180 18.56 9.31 7.19
CA PHE A 180 17.19 9.73 7.50
C PHE A 180 16.37 9.93 6.20
N LEU A 181 16.59 9.10 5.18
CA LEU A 181 15.97 9.27 3.86
C LEU A 181 14.44 9.23 3.94
N VAL A 182 13.90 8.23 4.62
CA VAL A 182 12.44 8.02 4.67
C VAL A 182 11.75 9.16 5.41
N GLU A 183 12.35 9.64 6.51
CA GLU A 183 11.81 10.80 7.26
C GLU A 183 11.86 12.07 6.43
N ALA A 184 12.96 12.29 5.68
CA ALA A 184 13.11 13.45 4.82
C ALA A 184 12.15 13.41 3.61
N GLU A 185 11.94 12.25 2.99
CA GLU A 185 10.96 12.06 1.92
C GLU A 185 9.53 12.28 2.42
N ASN A 186 9.18 11.74 3.58
CA ASN A 186 7.86 11.93 4.17
C ASN A 186 7.62 13.41 4.54
N ALA A 187 8.60 14.08 5.15
CA ALA A 187 8.52 15.50 5.45
C ALA A 187 8.34 16.35 4.19
N PHE A 188 9.05 16.03 3.11
CA PHE A 188 8.86 16.69 1.82
C PHE A 188 7.47 16.45 1.24
N THR A 189 6.98 15.21 1.27
CA THR A 189 5.65 14.86 0.77
C THR A 189 4.54 15.61 1.51
N LEU A 190 4.62 15.68 2.84
CA LEU A 190 3.67 16.44 3.67
C LEU A 190 3.70 17.94 3.36
N GLN A 191 4.89 18.52 3.20
CA GLN A 191 5.01 19.93 2.83
C GLN A 191 4.52 20.23 1.42
N LEU A 192 4.72 19.28 0.49
CA LEU A 192 4.20 19.38 -0.87
C LEU A 192 2.67 19.29 -0.88
N ASP A 193 2.09 18.39 -0.09
CA ASP A 193 0.63 18.26 0.07
C ASP A 193 0.02 19.57 0.58
N SER A 194 0.62 20.18 1.62
CA SER A 194 0.17 21.49 2.12
C SER A 194 0.30 22.60 1.08
N VAL A 195 1.35 22.60 0.23
CA VAL A 195 1.45 23.58 -0.87
C VAL A 195 0.35 23.40 -1.91
N LEU A 196 -0.06 22.16 -2.19
CA LEU A 196 -1.06 21.85 -3.21
C LEU A 196 -2.49 22.12 -2.72
N HIS A 197 -2.80 21.75 -1.47
CA HIS A 197 -4.17 21.81 -0.95
C HIS A 197 -4.45 23.03 -0.08
N ASP A 198 -3.50 23.46 0.77
CA ASP A 198 -3.73 24.54 1.75
C ASP A 198 -3.26 25.92 1.26
N ARG A 199 -2.82 26.04 -0.02
CA ARG A 199 -2.24 27.27 -0.58
C ARG A 199 -3.12 28.49 -0.41
N VAL A 200 -4.43 28.33 -0.61
CA VAL A 200 -5.39 29.42 -0.52
C VAL A 200 -5.46 29.97 0.91
N GLU A 201 -5.54 29.10 1.90
CA GLU A 201 -5.59 29.44 3.32
C GLU A 201 -4.32 30.17 3.76
N TYR A 202 -3.14 29.67 3.37
CA TYR A 202 -1.87 30.31 3.66
C TYR A 202 -1.71 31.66 2.95
N THR A 203 -2.28 31.80 1.74
CA THR A 203 -2.26 33.08 1.01
C THR A 203 -3.14 34.13 1.70
N VAL A 204 -4.35 33.75 2.12
CA VAL A 204 -5.26 34.61 2.89
C VAL A 204 -4.63 35.02 4.23
N ALA A 205 -3.92 34.10 4.88
CA ALA A 205 -3.17 34.37 6.12
C ALA A 205 -1.89 35.19 5.92
N GLY A 206 -1.53 35.58 4.68
CA GLY A 206 -0.29 36.31 4.37
C GLY A 206 0.98 35.48 4.55
N LYS A 207 0.88 34.14 4.60
CA LYS A 207 1.99 33.20 4.85
C LYS A 207 2.39 32.36 3.63
N GLY A 208 1.92 32.69 2.43
CA GLY A 208 2.18 31.91 1.21
C GLY A 208 3.68 31.75 0.88
N GLU A 209 4.49 32.81 1.03
CA GLU A 209 5.96 32.73 0.82
C GLU A 209 6.64 31.83 1.85
N ALA A 210 6.18 31.86 3.11
CA ALA A 210 6.72 30.98 4.16
C ALA A 210 6.44 29.50 3.85
N LEU A 211 5.24 29.17 3.35
CA LEU A 211 4.88 27.82 2.94
C LEU A 211 5.79 27.29 1.81
N ILE A 212 6.01 28.10 0.77
CA ILE A 212 6.90 27.76 -0.36
C ILE A 212 8.34 27.57 0.13
N SER A 213 8.80 28.47 1.01
CA SER A 213 10.14 28.41 1.61
C SER A 213 10.35 27.11 2.42
N GLN A 214 9.35 26.71 3.22
CA GLN A 214 9.39 25.46 3.98
C GLN A 214 9.41 24.22 3.06
N ALA A 215 8.59 24.18 2.03
CA ALA A 215 8.60 23.10 1.04
C ALA A 215 9.94 23.03 0.27
N SER A 216 10.52 24.17 -0.09
CA SER A 216 11.85 24.26 -0.71
C SER A 216 12.94 23.73 0.22
N ALA A 217 12.91 24.10 1.50
CA ALA A 217 13.85 23.58 2.50
C ALA A 217 13.71 22.06 2.69
N ALA A 218 12.49 21.55 2.76
CA ALA A 218 12.21 20.11 2.85
C ALA A 218 12.70 19.36 1.61
N SER A 219 12.51 19.92 0.40
CA SER A 219 13.03 19.39 -0.86
C SER A 219 14.56 19.30 -0.85
N ALA A 220 15.24 20.36 -0.39
CA ALA A 220 16.69 20.37 -0.28
C ALA A 220 17.21 19.33 0.73
N GLN A 221 16.50 19.15 1.85
CA GLN A 221 16.83 18.12 2.84
C GLN A 221 16.63 16.72 2.27
N ALA A 222 15.50 16.44 1.58
CA ALA A 222 15.22 15.18 0.93
C ALA A 222 16.29 14.84 -0.13
N SER A 223 16.66 15.82 -0.98
CA SER A 223 17.72 15.67 -1.99
C SER A 223 19.08 15.35 -1.36
N LYS A 224 19.43 16.01 -0.25
CA LYS A 224 20.66 15.74 0.50
C LYS A 224 20.64 14.35 1.15
N ALA A 225 19.53 13.96 1.74
CA ALA A 225 19.36 12.63 2.32
C ALA A 225 19.43 11.54 1.25
N TRP A 226 18.84 11.77 0.07
CA TRP A 226 18.93 10.87 -1.07
C TRP A 226 20.37 10.71 -1.57
N ALA A 227 21.11 11.80 -1.75
CA ALA A 227 22.52 11.76 -2.12
C ALA A 227 23.38 11.03 -1.08
N GLN A 228 23.08 11.17 0.21
CA GLN A 228 23.76 10.42 1.28
C GLN A 228 23.41 8.94 1.28
N SER A 229 22.17 8.57 0.96
CA SER A 229 21.73 7.17 0.93
C SER A 229 22.31 6.38 -0.25
N THR A 230 22.58 7.04 -1.38
CA THR A 230 23.14 6.42 -2.59
C THR A 230 24.67 6.29 -2.55
N ARG A 231 25.37 7.13 -1.78
CA ARG A 231 26.84 7.06 -1.66
C ARG A 231 27.36 5.70 -1.20
N PRO A 232 26.83 5.04 -0.15
CA PRO A 232 27.29 3.72 0.26
C PRO A 232 27.16 2.66 -0.83
N GLU A 233 26.09 2.73 -1.64
CA GLU A 233 25.87 1.81 -2.75
C GLU A 233 26.87 2.05 -3.88
N ALA A 234 27.10 3.31 -4.26
CA ALA A 234 28.07 3.70 -5.29
C ALA A 234 29.51 3.32 -4.87
N THR A 235 29.88 3.58 -3.61
CA THR A 235 31.22 3.20 -3.09
C THR A 235 31.37 1.69 -3.02
N ALA A 236 30.33 0.94 -2.59
CA ALA A 236 30.35 -0.52 -2.56
C ALA A 236 30.51 -1.11 -3.96
N SER A 237 29.81 -0.55 -4.97
CA SER A 237 29.94 -0.97 -6.37
C SER A 237 31.35 -0.70 -6.92
N GLY A 238 31.93 0.46 -6.58
CA GLY A 238 33.32 0.79 -6.93
C GLY A 238 34.31 -0.19 -6.30
N ILE A 239 34.21 -0.44 -4.99
CA ILE A 239 35.07 -1.40 -4.28
C ILE A 239 34.91 -2.81 -4.87
N GLN A 240 33.69 -3.20 -5.24
CA GLN A 240 33.43 -4.49 -5.87
C GLN A 240 34.12 -4.60 -7.25
N ALA A 241 34.07 -3.56 -8.07
CA ALA A 241 34.79 -3.54 -9.35
C ALA A 241 36.31 -3.69 -9.15
N TRP A 242 36.87 -2.99 -8.19
CA TRP A 242 38.28 -3.14 -7.79
C TRP A 242 38.59 -4.57 -7.31
N ALA A 243 37.76 -5.12 -6.42
CA ALA A 243 37.95 -6.49 -5.91
C ALA A 243 37.91 -7.54 -7.05
N THR A 244 36.99 -7.37 -8.01
CA THR A 244 36.90 -8.22 -9.21
C THR A 244 38.17 -8.10 -10.05
N GLY A 245 38.64 -6.88 -10.33
CA GLY A 245 39.87 -6.62 -11.08
C GLY A 245 41.10 -7.20 -10.42
N ILE A 246 41.28 -6.98 -9.11
CA ILE A 246 42.39 -7.54 -8.34
C ILE A 246 42.35 -9.07 -8.34
N CYS A 247 41.17 -9.67 -8.15
CA CYS A 247 40.99 -11.12 -8.18
C CYS A 247 41.37 -11.71 -9.55
N ALA A 248 40.92 -11.06 -10.64
CA ALA A 248 41.27 -11.46 -11.99
C ALA A 248 42.78 -11.37 -12.28
N LEU A 249 43.42 -10.28 -11.85
CA LEU A 249 44.89 -10.11 -11.97
C LEU A 249 45.67 -11.15 -11.16
N LEU A 250 45.24 -11.42 -9.92
CA LEU A 250 45.88 -12.42 -9.06
C LEU A 250 45.75 -13.82 -9.67
N ILE A 251 44.58 -14.17 -10.20
CA ILE A 251 44.38 -15.48 -10.86
C ILE A 251 45.21 -15.55 -12.14
N THR A 252 45.29 -14.48 -12.91
CA THR A 252 46.11 -14.42 -14.12
C THR A 252 47.59 -14.59 -13.79
N TRP A 253 48.10 -13.85 -12.79
CA TRP A 253 49.48 -13.96 -12.32
C TRP A 253 49.78 -15.38 -11.83
N LEU A 254 48.92 -15.90 -10.95
CA LEU A 254 49.07 -17.25 -10.41
C LEU A 254 49.06 -18.30 -11.53
N ALA A 255 48.17 -18.16 -12.50
CA ALA A 255 48.05 -19.04 -13.64
C ALA A 255 49.30 -19.05 -14.50
N VAL A 256 49.91 -17.89 -14.77
CA VAL A 256 51.15 -17.79 -15.54
C VAL A 256 52.32 -18.42 -14.82
N GLU A 257 52.44 -18.23 -13.49
CA GLU A 257 53.57 -18.73 -12.73
C GLU A 257 53.49 -20.24 -12.37
N THR A 258 52.32 -20.76 -12.12
CA THR A 258 52.16 -22.07 -11.48
C THR A 258 51.35 -23.08 -12.28
N TYR A 259 50.73 -22.68 -13.40
CA TYR A 259 49.90 -23.58 -14.20
C TYR A 259 50.78 -24.52 -15.06
N THR A 260 50.72 -25.81 -14.77
CA THR A 260 51.47 -26.87 -15.47
C THR A 260 50.63 -27.69 -16.42
N GLY A 261 49.34 -27.33 -16.59
CA GLY A 261 48.41 -28.04 -17.45
C GLY A 261 48.52 -27.64 -18.92
N ASN A 262 47.56 -28.09 -19.73
CA ASN A 262 47.50 -27.75 -21.15
C ASN A 262 47.28 -26.24 -21.36
N PRO A 263 48.12 -25.52 -22.12
CA PRO A 263 48.05 -24.08 -22.32
C PRO A 263 46.69 -23.58 -22.81
N VAL A 264 45.93 -24.39 -23.57
CA VAL A 264 44.60 -24.04 -24.07
C VAL A 264 43.58 -23.76 -22.95
N TRP A 265 43.73 -24.44 -21.80
CA TRP A 265 42.84 -24.22 -20.63
C TRP A 265 43.20 -22.96 -19.85
N LEU A 266 44.40 -22.41 -20.06
CA LEU A 266 44.83 -21.16 -19.40
C LEU A 266 43.92 -20.01 -19.77
N GLY A 267 43.49 -19.90 -21.04
CA GLY A 267 42.55 -18.88 -21.49
C GLY A 267 41.21 -18.95 -20.79
N MET A 268 40.74 -20.17 -20.49
CA MET A 268 39.52 -20.37 -19.72
C MET A 268 39.69 -19.84 -18.28
N LEU A 269 40.80 -20.18 -17.62
CA LEU A 269 41.08 -19.79 -16.26
C LEU A 269 41.19 -18.27 -16.07
N VAL A 270 41.82 -17.58 -17.04
CA VAL A 270 41.96 -16.13 -17.05
C VAL A 270 40.63 -15.41 -17.28
N MET A 271 39.76 -15.96 -18.13
CA MET A 271 38.46 -15.36 -18.45
C MET A 271 37.38 -15.67 -17.41
N LEU A 272 37.54 -16.73 -16.64
CA LEU A 272 36.54 -17.20 -15.66
C LEU A 272 36.15 -16.13 -14.62
N PRO A 273 37.08 -15.44 -13.92
CA PRO A 273 36.71 -14.44 -12.91
C PRO A 273 35.94 -13.26 -13.50
N LEU A 274 36.23 -12.82 -14.72
CA LEU A 274 35.57 -11.67 -15.33
C LEU A 274 34.06 -11.84 -15.46
N ALA A 275 33.60 -13.05 -15.83
CA ALA A 275 32.19 -13.36 -15.93
C ALA A 275 31.58 -13.87 -14.62
N ALA A 276 32.36 -14.55 -13.77
CA ALA A 276 31.86 -15.13 -12.54
C ALA A 276 31.40 -14.09 -11.52
N PHE A 277 32.06 -12.93 -11.45
CA PHE A 277 31.69 -11.82 -10.56
C PHE A 277 30.45 -11.03 -11.03
N GLU A 278 29.93 -11.25 -12.26
CA GLU A 278 28.71 -10.57 -12.74
C GLU A 278 27.52 -10.80 -11.80
N ALA A 279 27.39 -11.98 -11.20
CA ALA A 279 26.32 -12.32 -10.25
C ALA A 279 26.41 -11.54 -8.93
N HIS A 280 27.58 -11.06 -8.56
CA HIS A 280 27.80 -10.33 -7.31
C HIS A 280 27.51 -8.83 -7.45
N GLY A 281 27.40 -8.30 -8.68
CA GLY A 281 27.10 -6.89 -8.96
C GLY A 281 25.95 -6.33 -8.14
N PRO A 282 24.78 -6.98 -8.12
CA PRO A 282 23.63 -6.46 -7.40
C PRO A 282 23.65 -6.70 -5.88
N LEU A 283 24.60 -7.44 -5.29
CA LEU A 283 24.52 -7.87 -3.89
C LEU A 283 24.67 -6.73 -2.86
N ALA A 284 25.43 -5.70 -3.18
CA ALA A 284 25.56 -4.53 -2.32
C ALA A 284 24.25 -3.73 -2.21
N SER A 285 23.64 -3.39 -3.35
CA SER A 285 22.33 -2.74 -3.38
C SER A 285 21.22 -3.64 -2.82
N ALA A 286 21.25 -4.94 -3.12
CA ALA A 286 20.34 -5.92 -2.53
C ALA A 286 20.37 -5.91 -1.00
N ALA A 287 21.53 -5.70 -0.40
CA ALA A 287 21.67 -5.64 1.06
C ALA A 287 21.06 -4.36 1.64
N VAL A 288 21.21 -3.22 0.96
CA VAL A 288 20.57 -1.94 1.33
C VAL A 288 19.05 -2.05 1.21
N HIS A 289 18.54 -2.56 0.07
CA HIS A 289 17.10 -2.81 -0.11
C HIS A 289 16.53 -3.77 0.95
N ALA A 290 17.28 -4.76 1.37
CA ALA A 290 16.88 -5.67 2.46
C ALA A 290 16.70 -4.93 3.79
N ASP A 291 17.55 -3.96 4.11
CA ASP A 291 17.43 -3.17 5.34
C ASP A 291 16.25 -2.21 5.29
N GLN A 292 16.02 -1.55 4.15
CA GLN A 292 14.84 -0.70 3.91
C GLN A 292 13.54 -1.53 4.03
N ALA A 293 13.48 -2.69 3.37
CA ALA A 293 12.33 -3.58 3.45
C ALA A 293 12.02 -4.07 4.87
N LYS A 294 13.04 -4.28 5.72
CA LYS A 294 12.82 -4.63 7.13
C LYS A 294 12.13 -3.51 7.91
N ARG A 295 12.51 -2.25 7.68
CA ARG A 295 11.89 -1.09 8.33
C ARG A 295 10.44 -0.92 7.87
N SER A 296 10.18 -1.01 6.56
CA SER A 296 8.83 -1.00 6.01
C SER A 296 7.99 -2.16 6.52
N ALA A 297 8.57 -3.35 6.65
CA ALA A 297 7.91 -4.51 7.21
C ALA A 297 7.49 -4.33 8.67
N HIS A 298 8.27 -3.60 9.45
CA HIS A 298 7.92 -3.30 10.84
C HIS A 298 6.68 -2.39 10.90
N ARG A 299 6.67 -1.29 10.15
CA ARG A 299 5.50 -0.38 10.07
C ARG A 299 4.23 -1.07 9.57
N LEU A 300 4.33 -1.85 8.49
CA LEU A 300 3.18 -2.59 7.97
C LEU A 300 2.65 -3.63 8.97
N ARG A 301 3.54 -4.22 9.77
CA ARG A 301 3.14 -5.13 10.83
C ARG A 301 2.42 -4.42 11.96
N GLU A 302 2.89 -3.26 12.40
CA GLU A 302 2.20 -2.44 13.40
C GLU A 302 0.78 -2.12 12.97
N VAL A 303 0.58 -1.75 11.69
CA VAL A 303 -0.78 -1.52 11.14
C VAL A 303 -1.62 -2.81 11.20
N ALA A 304 -1.05 -3.95 10.81
CA ALA A 304 -1.78 -5.23 10.87
C ALA A 304 -2.12 -5.65 12.30
N ASP A 305 -1.22 -5.42 13.26
CA ASP A 305 -1.43 -5.72 14.68
C ASP A 305 -2.50 -4.78 15.28
N HIS A 306 -2.47 -3.48 14.95
CA HIS A 306 -3.51 -2.50 15.35
C HIS A 306 -4.87 -2.86 14.75
N ALA A 307 -4.93 -3.27 13.48
CA ALA A 307 -6.16 -3.74 12.86
C ALA A 307 -6.74 -4.98 13.56
N ALA A 308 -5.88 -5.94 13.90
CA ALA A 308 -6.28 -7.13 14.64
C ALA A 308 -6.80 -6.80 16.05
N GLU A 309 -6.21 -5.79 16.71
CA GLU A 309 -6.71 -5.29 18.00
C GLU A 309 -8.02 -4.52 17.85
N ALA A 310 -8.14 -3.67 16.83
CA ALA A 310 -9.38 -2.95 16.53
C ALA A 310 -10.53 -3.91 16.22
N THR A 311 -10.26 -4.96 15.43
CA THR A 311 -11.24 -6.02 15.15
C THR A 311 -11.66 -6.78 16.42
N LYS A 312 -10.74 -6.98 17.38
CA LYS A 312 -11.07 -7.59 18.68
C LYS A 312 -11.85 -6.66 19.58
N ARG A 313 -11.62 -5.36 19.49
CA ARG A 313 -12.32 -4.31 20.25
C ARG A 313 -13.63 -3.91 19.58
N SER A 314 -13.73 -4.05 18.26
CA SER A 314 -14.97 -3.85 17.54
C SER A 314 -16.00 -4.77 18.17
N ALA A 315 -17.01 -4.20 18.75
CA ALA A 315 -18.15 -4.96 19.23
C ALA A 315 -18.63 -5.79 18.03
N GLY A 316 -18.78 -7.09 18.22
CA GLY A 316 -19.46 -7.91 17.22
C GLY A 316 -20.81 -7.26 16.88
N PRO A 317 -21.55 -7.76 15.91
CA PRO A 317 -22.85 -7.20 15.58
C PRO A 317 -23.64 -7.04 16.87
N LEU A 318 -24.17 -5.83 17.07
CA LEU A 318 -24.98 -5.55 18.25
C LEU A 318 -26.12 -6.56 18.35
N PRO A 319 -26.59 -6.88 19.56
CA PRO A 319 -27.74 -7.75 19.75
C PRO A 319 -28.93 -7.29 18.90
N ARG A 320 -29.70 -8.24 18.39
CA ARG A 320 -30.95 -7.91 17.70
C ARG A 320 -32.00 -7.59 18.75
N PRO A 321 -32.79 -6.53 18.56
CA PRO A 321 -33.87 -6.18 19.46
C PRO A 321 -35.01 -7.23 19.37
N GLU A 322 -35.92 -7.15 20.33
CA GLU A 322 -37.16 -7.95 20.29
C GLU A 322 -38.03 -7.60 19.09
N ALA A 323 -38.96 -8.48 18.76
CA ALA A 323 -39.89 -8.27 17.66
C ALA A 323 -40.73 -7.00 17.89
N GLY A 324 -40.76 -6.10 16.90
CA GLY A 324 -41.45 -4.80 17.00
C GLY A 324 -40.59 -3.64 17.48
N VAL A 325 -39.31 -3.86 17.77
CA VAL A 325 -38.35 -2.81 18.11
C VAL A 325 -37.30 -2.71 17.01
N ALA A 326 -36.98 -1.48 16.57
CA ALA A 326 -35.90 -1.24 15.61
C ALA A 326 -34.59 -0.92 16.31
N VAL A 327 -34.65 -0.09 17.35
CA VAL A 327 -33.47 0.33 18.15
C VAL A 327 -33.89 0.45 19.60
N TRP A 328 -33.07 -0.08 20.48
CA TRP A 328 -33.29 0.02 21.92
C TRP A 328 -31.96 0.29 22.63
N ALA A 329 -31.98 1.23 23.57
CA ALA A 329 -30.84 1.57 24.40
C ALA A 329 -31.31 1.83 25.84
N GLU A 330 -30.64 1.18 26.82
CA GLU A 330 -30.90 1.31 28.25
C GLU A 330 -29.58 1.61 28.96
N ALA A 331 -29.50 2.76 29.61
CA ALA A 331 -28.31 3.26 30.28
C ALA A 331 -27.05 3.14 29.41
N LEU A 332 -27.19 3.32 28.09
CA LEU A 332 -26.10 3.20 27.15
C LEU A 332 -25.07 4.29 27.40
N ARG A 333 -23.85 3.86 27.70
CA ARG A 333 -22.65 4.71 27.79
C ARG A 333 -21.74 4.45 26.63
N THR A 334 -21.27 5.51 26.02
CA THR A 334 -20.39 5.48 24.86
C THR A 334 -18.93 5.68 25.28
N ALA A 335 -18.00 5.36 24.40
CA ALA A 335 -16.55 5.47 24.66
C ALA A 335 -16.09 6.90 24.99
N HIS A 336 -16.82 7.91 24.50
CA HIS A 336 -16.57 9.33 24.74
C HIS A 336 -17.88 10.02 25.10
N GLY A 337 -17.84 10.96 26.05
CA GLY A 337 -19.00 11.68 26.57
C GLY A 337 -19.52 11.06 27.87
N ASP A 338 -20.09 11.94 28.74
CA ASP A 338 -20.62 11.56 30.05
C ASP A 338 -22.13 11.27 30.03
N GLN A 339 -22.75 11.34 28.83
CA GLN A 339 -24.20 11.19 28.68
C GLN A 339 -24.59 9.71 28.74
N GLU A 340 -25.65 9.40 29.48
CA GLU A 340 -26.37 8.13 29.42
C GLU A 340 -27.57 8.25 28.48
N TRP A 341 -27.67 7.29 27.53
CA TRP A 341 -28.71 7.29 26.51
C TRP A 341 -29.78 6.24 26.86
N ASN A 342 -31.04 6.68 26.87
CA ASN A 342 -32.20 5.81 27.13
C ASN A 342 -33.27 6.12 26.09
N PHE A 343 -33.56 5.19 25.20
CA PHE A 343 -34.63 5.32 24.22
C PHE A 343 -35.00 3.97 23.60
N GLU A 344 -36.22 3.90 23.07
CA GLU A 344 -36.75 2.76 22.32
C GLU A 344 -37.48 3.28 21.09
N LEU A 345 -37.20 2.67 19.93
CA LEU A 345 -37.81 3.04 18.65
C LEU A 345 -38.42 1.80 18.01
N ALA A 346 -39.69 1.86 17.66
CA ALA A 346 -40.32 0.88 16.79
C ALA A 346 -39.88 1.07 15.33
N PRO A 347 -39.98 0.05 14.46
CA PRO A 347 -39.75 0.17 13.03
C PRO A 347 -40.56 1.33 12.41
N GLY A 348 -39.85 2.21 11.69
CA GLY A 348 -40.45 3.40 11.06
C GLY A 348 -40.57 4.63 11.96
N GLN A 349 -40.32 4.54 13.25
CA GLN A 349 -40.25 5.70 14.12
C GLN A 349 -38.99 6.53 13.84
N ARG A 350 -39.05 7.82 14.13
CA ARG A 350 -37.99 8.76 13.84
C ARG A 350 -37.61 9.55 15.07
N MET A 351 -36.32 9.67 15.33
CA MET A 351 -35.78 10.32 16.52
C MET A 351 -34.84 11.45 16.11
N LEU A 352 -35.03 12.59 16.74
CA LEU A 352 -34.12 13.73 16.68
C LEU A 352 -33.45 13.92 18.04
N VAL A 353 -32.13 13.90 18.05
CA VAL A 353 -31.33 14.18 19.23
C VAL A 353 -30.69 15.56 19.08
N ARG A 354 -31.00 16.47 20.01
CA ARG A 354 -30.47 17.83 20.06
C ARG A 354 -29.51 17.95 21.24
N GLY A 355 -28.42 18.69 21.10
CA GLY A 355 -27.51 18.94 22.19
C GLY A 355 -26.22 19.65 21.80
N PRO A 356 -25.43 20.12 22.78
CA PRO A 356 -24.20 20.85 22.54
C PRO A 356 -23.11 19.96 21.90
N SER A 357 -22.09 20.59 21.31
CA SER A 357 -20.93 19.89 20.82
C SER A 357 -20.21 19.16 21.97
N GLY A 358 -19.68 17.96 21.67
CA GLY A 358 -18.93 17.16 22.64
C GLY A 358 -19.77 16.33 23.64
N CYS A 359 -21.11 16.41 23.63
CA CYS A 359 -21.95 15.61 24.55
C CYS A 359 -22.04 14.12 24.16
N GLY A 360 -21.40 13.68 23.06
CA GLY A 360 -21.32 12.28 22.67
C GLY A 360 -22.35 11.80 21.64
N LYS A 361 -23.03 12.72 20.91
CA LYS A 361 -24.04 12.37 19.87
C LYS A 361 -23.45 11.51 18.74
N THR A 362 -22.38 11.98 18.11
CA THR A 362 -21.66 11.22 17.05
C THR A 362 -21.18 9.88 17.59
N THR A 363 -20.60 9.86 18.79
CA THR A 363 -20.13 8.63 19.44
C THR A 363 -21.28 7.64 19.68
N MET A 364 -22.47 8.13 20.02
CA MET A 364 -23.67 7.31 20.14
C MET A 364 -24.04 6.69 18.78
N LEU A 365 -24.07 7.48 17.70
CA LEU A 365 -24.36 6.95 16.35
C LEU A 365 -23.30 5.93 15.89
N GLU A 366 -22.03 6.19 16.14
CA GLU A 366 -20.94 5.27 15.84
C GLU A 366 -21.04 3.96 16.66
N THR A 367 -21.49 4.05 17.91
CA THR A 367 -21.75 2.88 18.77
C THR A 367 -22.94 2.07 18.22
N LEU A 368 -24.04 2.73 17.83
CA LEU A 368 -25.21 2.10 17.21
C LEU A 368 -24.87 1.48 15.85
N ALA A 369 -23.94 2.06 15.11
CA ALA A 369 -23.43 1.50 13.85
C ALA A 369 -22.45 0.31 14.07
N GLY A 370 -22.09 -0.01 15.31
CA GLY A 370 -21.11 -1.06 15.64
C GLY A 370 -19.66 -0.67 15.35
N LEU A 371 -19.40 0.61 15.09
CA LEU A 371 -18.05 1.14 14.82
C LEU A 371 -17.25 1.35 16.11
N LEU A 372 -17.93 1.65 17.21
CA LEU A 372 -17.33 1.81 18.54
C LEU A 372 -17.92 0.81 19.53
N PRO A 373 -17.13 0.36 20.52
CA PRO A 373 -17.62 -0.55 21.53
C PRO A 373 -18.57 0.15 22.51
N VAL A 374 -19.51 -0.60 23.05
CA VAL A 374 -20.36 -0.19 24.14
C VAL A 374 -19.50 -0.09 25.41
N ALA A 375 -19.46 1.09 26.04
CA ALA A 375 -18.70 1.29 27.27
C ALA A 375 -19.49 0.86 28.53
N GLY A 376 -20.82 0.86 28.46
CA GLY A 376 -21.69 0.38 29.52
C GLY A 376 -23.17 0.42 29.12
N GLY A 377 -24.03 -0.22 29.91
CA GLY A 377 -25.45 -0.36 29.58
C GLY A 377 -25.74 -1.42 28.53
N ASN A 378 -26.95 -1.38 28.00
CA ASN A 378 -27.43 -2.32 27.01
C ASN A 378 -27.89 -1.59 25.74
N VAL A 379 -27.69 -2.21 24.59
CA VAL A 379 -28.12 -1.67 23.28
C VAL A 379 -28.44 -2.81 22.33
N ALA A 380 -29.48 -2.65 21.54
CA ALA A 380 -29.86 -3.53 20.47
C ALA A 380 -30.32 -2.71 19.26
N ILE A 381 -29.98 -3.16 18.04
CA ILE A 381 -30.34 -2.50 16.79
C ILE A 381 -30.70 -3.52 15.73
N ALA A 382 -31.72 -3.23 14.94
CA ALA A 382 -32.11 -4.07 13.81
C ALA A 382 -31.00 -4.12 12.75
N GLU A 383 -30.86 -5.27 12.12
CA GLU A 383 -29.85 -5.51 11.08
C GLU A 383 -30.03 -4.54 9.90
N GLY A 384 -28.91 -4.08 9.32
CA GLY A 384 -28.93 -3.20 8.15
C GLY A 384 -28.94 -1.69 8.48
N ALA A 385 -28.80 -1.29 9.75
CA ALA A 385 -28.59 0.11 10.09
C ALA A 385 -27.31 0.64 9.43
N ARG A 386 -27.36 1.89 8.92
CA ARG A 386 -26.21 2.55 8.29
C ARG A 386 -26.01 3.96 8.83
N LEU A 387 -24.75 4.26 9.17
CA LEU A 387 -24.31 5.59 9.55
C LEU A 387 -23.90 6.42 8.32
N PHE A 388 -24.39 7.63 8.24
CA PHE A 388 -24.00 8.65 7.28
C PHE A 388 -23.35 9.80 8.05
N ALA A 389 -22.01 9.78 8.05
CA ALA A 389 -21.19 10.73 8.79
C ALA A 389 -21.20 12.11 8.13
N GLU A 390 -21.00 13.14 8.94
CA GLU A 390 -20.91 14.52 8.50
C GLU A 390 -19.81 14.77 7.47
N ASP A 391 -18.63 14.19 7.67
CA ASP A 391 -17.43 14.36 6.86
C ASP A 391 -17.27 13.32 5.73
N ALA A 392 -18.37 12.69 5.31
CA ALA A 392 -18.34 11.68 4.25
C ALA A 392 -17.72 12.23 2.95
N TRP A 393 -16.94 11.38 2.28
CA TRP A 393 -16.20 11.76 1.08
C TRP A 393 -17.13 11.99 -0.13
N VAL A 394 -16.88 13.09 -0.86
CA VAL A 394 -17.51 13.37 -2.16
C VAL A 394 -16.46 13.12 -3.25
N PHE A 395 -16.79 12.24 -4.19
CA PHE A 395 -15.89 11.82 -5.25
C PHE A 395 -15.89 12.81 -6.42
N ALA A 396 -14.73 13.02 -7.04
CA ALA A 396 -14.57 13.81 -8.25
C ALA A 396 -15.10 13.03 -9.47
N THR A 397 -16.43 12.96 -9.59
CA THR A 397 -17.19 12.28 -10.63
C THR A 397 -18.59 12.89 -10.70
N THR A 398 -19.53 12.28 -11.42
CA THR A 398 -20.90 12.80 -11.52
C THR A 398 -21.66 12.69 -10.19
N VAL A 399 -22.74 13.48 -10.06
CA VAL A 399 -23.70 13.37 -8.95
C VAL A 399 -24.28 11.95 -8.89
N ARG A 400 -24.62 11.36 -10.02
CA ARG A 400 -25.08 9.98 -10.18
C ARG A 400 -24.16 8.99 -9.49
N GLU A 401 -22.87 8.99 -9.85
CA GLU A 401 -21.88 8.07 -9.29
C GLU A 401 -21.71 8.27 -7.78
N ASN A 402 -21.80 9.51 -7.31
CA ASN A 402 -21.80 9.81 -5.89
C ASN A 402 -22.99 9.22 -5.13
N LEU A 403 -24.18 9.17 -5.73
CA LEU A 403 -25.36 8.55 -5.14
C LEU A 403 -25.30 7.02 -5.18
N LEU A 404 -24.76 6.44 -6.27
CA LEU A 404 -24.60 5.00 -6.44
C LEU A 404 -23.66 4.38 -5.40
N VAL A 405 -22.81 5.16 -4.73
CA VAL A 405 -22.00 4.68 -3.59
C VAL A 405 -22.86 4.10 -2.46
N ALA A 406 -24.05 4.65 -2.22
CA ALA A 406 -24.95 4.16 -1.17
C ALA A 406 -25.78 2.96 -1.64
N ASN A 407 -26.13 2.93 -2.93
CA ASN A 407 -26.90 1.85 -3.55
C ASN A 407 -26.58 1.75 -5.04
N GLY A 408 -25.72 0.78 -5.40
CA GLY A 408 -25.28 0.55 -6.78
C GLY A 408 -26.39 0.16 -7.77
N ASN A 409 -27.58 -0.19 -7.27
CA ASN A 409 -28.73 -0.59 -8.08
C ASN A 409 -29.86 0.47 -8.08
N ALA A 410 -29.61 1.67 -7.56
CA ALA A 410 -30.62 2.72 -7.53
C ALA A 410 -30.99 3.17 -8.95
N SER A 411 -32.31 3.29 -9.21
CA SER A 411 -32.80 3.85 -10.47
C SER A 411 -32.63 5.36 -10.53
N ASP A 412 -32.55 5.90 -11.74
CA ASP A 412 -32.48 7.35 -11.96
C ASP A 412 -33.65 8.09 -11.31
N ALA A 413 -34.86 7.53 -11.41
CA ALA A 413 -36.04 8.09 -10.78
C ALA A 413 -35.88 8.23 -9.25
N ARG A 414 -35.38 7.19 -8.59
CA ARG A 414 -35.11 7.20 -7.14
C ARG A 414 -34.04 8.20 -6.75
N MET A 415 -32.99 8.31 -7.55
CA MET A 415 -31.92 9.27 -7.32
C MET A 415 -32.44 10.72 -7.50
N ALA A 416 -33.23 10.98 -8.54
CA ALA A 416 -33.84 12.29 -8.76
C ALA A 416 -34.80 12.68 -7.63
N GLU A 417 -35.64 11.75 -7.17
CA GLU A 417 -36.53 11.94 -6.01
C GLU A 417 -35.76 12.29 -4.72
N ALA A 418 -34.63 11.64 -4.49
CA ALA A 418 -33.77 11.94 -3.34
C ALA A 418 -33.09 13.33 -3.45
N LEU A 419 -32.68 13.74 -4.64
CA LEU A 419 -32.13 15.08 -4.88
C LEU A 419 -33.19 16.16 -4.67
N GLU A 420 -34.43 15.95 -5.17
CA GLU A 420 -35.55 16.84 -4.98
C GLU A 420 -35.92 16.99 -3.50
N ALA A 421 -36.02 15.85 -2.76
CA ALA A 421 -36.32 15.84 -1.32
C ALA A 421 -35.29 16.60 -0.49
N THR A 422 -34.04 16.65 -0.92
CA THR A 422 -32.98 17.40 -0.22
C THR A 422 -32.78 18.81 -0.76
N GLY A 423 -33.51 19.20 -1.81
CA GLY A 423 -33.35 20.49 -2.49
C GLY A 423 -31.97 20.68 -3.12
N PHE A 424 -31.37 19.62 -3.64
CA PHE A 424 -30.09 19.70 -4.35
C PHE A 424 -30.33 20.21 -5.78
N GLU A 425 -29.54 21.20 -6.20
CA GLU A 425 -29.86 22.02 -7.40
C GLU A 425 -29.36 21.42 -8.72
N PHE A 426 -28.39 20.52 -8.68
CA PHE A 426 -27.78 19.94 -9.88
C PHE A 426 -28.42 18.61 -10.25
N ASP A 427 -28.42 18.30 -11.55
CA ASP A 427 -28.93 17.04 -12.09
C ASP A 427 -27.92 15.86 -11.87
N LEU A 428 -28.36 14.66 -12.23
CA LEU A 428 -27.57 13.44 -12.04
C LEU A 428 -26.27 13.42 -12.83
N ASP A 429 -26.22 14.05 -13.98
CA ASP A 429 -25.07 14.02 -14.89
C ASP A 429 -24.10 15.18 -14.66
N PHE A 430 -24.41 16.07 -13.70
CA PHE A 430 -23.51 17.15 -13.32
C PHE A 430 -22.18 16.60 -12.79
N MET A 431 -21.06 17.10 -13.38
CA MET A 431 -19.71 16.67 -13.05
C MET A 431 -19.15 17.49 -11.88
N LEU A 432 -18.67 16.80 -10.86
CA LEU A 432 -17.98 17.39 -9.71
C LEU A 432 -16.45 17.24 -9.92
N ASP A 433 -15.87 18.07 -10.78
CA ASP A 433 -14.48 17.95 -11.23
C ASP A 433 -13.45 17.90 -10.08
N ASN A 434 -13.71 18.64 -9.00
CA ASN A 434 -12.88 18.69 -7.81
C ASN A 434 -13.54 18.03 -6.59
N GLY A 435 -14.50 17.13 -6.79
CA GLY A 435 -15.21 16.47 -5.69
C GLY A 435 -15.93 17.47 -4.78
N ALA A 436 -15.63 17.45 -3.49
CA ALA A 436 -16.26 18.33 -2.50
C ALA A 436 -16.02 19.82 -2.78
N ASP A 437 -14.88 20.20 -3.35
CA ASP A 437 -14.51 21.59 -3.62
C ASP A 437 -15.31 22.20 -4.80
N SER A 438 -16.04 21.38 -5.55
CA SER A 438 -16.97 21.83 -6.57
C SER A 438 -18.31 22.32 -5.99
N LEU A 439 -18.54 22.15 -4.69
CA LEU A 439 -19.80 22.42 -4.02
C LEU A 439 -19.62 23.41 -2.86
N SER A 440 -20.64 24.24 -2.63
CA SER A 440 -20.74 24.97 -1.35
C SER A 440 -20.96 23.97 -0.20
N SER A 441 -20.69 24.39 1.06
CA SER A 441 -20.92 23.56 2.25
C SER A 441 -22.36 23.04 2.32
N GLY A 442 -23.35 23.90 2.04
CA GLY A 442 -24.76 23.53 2.00
C GLY A 442 -25.10 22.56 0.86
N GLN A 443 -24.57 22.77 -0.35
CA GLN A 443 -24.77 21.84 -1.48
C GLN A 443 -24.13 20.48 -1.18
N ARG A 444 -22.91 20.46 -0.60
CA ARG A 444 -22.26 19.22 -0.14
C ARG A 444 -23.16 18.48 0.85
N ARG A 445 -23.72 19.18 1.84
CA ARG A 445 -24.59 18.57 2.85
C ARG A 445 -25.84 17.95 2.23
N ARG A 446 -26.51 18.67 1.31
CA ARG A 446 -27.69 18.18 0.59
C ARG A 446 -27.37 16.93 -0.25
N LEU A 447 -26.22 16.89 -0.94
CA LEU A 447 -25.78 15.73 -1.70
C LEU A 447 -25.53 14.51 -0.80
N LEU A 448 -24.84 14.70 0.34
CA LEU A 448 -24.57 13.62 1.30
C LEU A 448 -25.88 13.08 1.90
N LEU A 449 -26.86 13.94 2.15
CA LEU A 449 -28.16 13.52 2.62
C LEU A 449 -28.96 12.80 1.52
N ALA A 450 -28.93 13.28 0.27
CA ALA A 450 -29.53 12.56 -0.85
C ALA A 450 -28.93 11.15 -1.00
N ARG A 451 -27.62 11.02 -0.82
CA ARG A 451 -26.91 9.72 -0.77
C ARG A 451 -27.48 8.81 0.34
N ALA A 452 -27.76 9.35 1.52
CA ALA A 452 -28.38 8.58 2.60
C ALA A 452 -29.79 8.11 2.23
N LEU A 453 -30.58 8.98 1.59
CA LEU A 453 -31.95 8.68 1.16
C LEU A 453 -32.01 7.64 0.02
N VAL A 454 -31.02 7.58 -0.85
CA VAL A 454 -30.91 6.56 -1.91
C VAL A 454 -30.57 5.18 -1.35
N SER A 455 -30.02 5.09 -0.14
CA SER A 455 -29.66 3.83 0.50
C SER A 455 -30.87 2.91 0.75
N ASP A 456 -30.67 1.59 0.77
CA ASP A 456 -31.70 0.59 1.14
C ASP A 456 -31.68 0.25 2.64
N ALA A 457 -31.00 1.06 3.46
CA ALA A 457 -30.91 0.83 4.89
C ALA A 457 -32.31 0.97 5.56
N PRO A 458 -32.74 0.00 6.36
CA PRO A 458 -34.01 0.08 7.12
C PRO A 458 -33.92 1.10 8.26
N THR A 459 -32.72 1.37 8.77
CA THR A 459 -32.45 2.38 9.80
C THR A 459 -31.33 3.31 9.32
N LEU A 460 -31.61 4.59 9.25
CA LEU A 460 -30.65 5.64 8.92
C LEU A 460 -30.16 6.31 10.20
N LEU A 461 -28.84 6.34 10.38
CA LEU A 461 -28.16 7.09 11.42
C LEU A 461 -27.51 8.31 10.77
N LEU A 462 -28.01 9.51 11.05
CA LEU A 462 -27.63 10.75 10.36
C LEU A 462 -26.90 11.69 11.34
N ASP A 463 -25.63 11.97 11.04
CA ASP A 463 -24.81 12.87 11.84
C ASP A 463 -24.86 14.29 11.27
N GLU A 464 -25.43 15.21 12.05
CA GLU A 464 -25.59 16.63 11.73
C GLU A 464 -26.12 16.94 10.31
N PRO A 465 -27.27 16.33 9.88
CA PRO A 465 -27.74 16.40 8.50
C PRO A 465 -28.10 17.81 8.01
N THR A 466 -28.28 18.77 8.91
CA THR A 466 -28.69 20.15 8.61
C THR A 466 -27.60 21.20 8.84
N GLU A 467 -26.39 20.79 9.20
CA GLU A 467 -25.30 21.72 9.40
C GLU A 467 -24.94 22.49 8.12
N HIS A 468 -24.55 23.75 8.27
CA HIS A 468 -24.21 24.66 7.16
C HIS A 468 -25.39 25.03 6.23
N LEU A 469 -26.63 24.76 6.60
CA LEU A 469 -27.83 25.20 5.89
C LEU A 469 -28.39 26.48 6.51
N SER A 470 -29.16 27.25 5.73
CA SER A 470 -29.98 28.33 6.27
C SER A 470 -31.06 27.77 7.22
N ILE A 471 -31.53 28.57 8.15
CA ILE A 471 -32.53 28.14 9.16
C ILE A 471 -33.77 27.55 8.47
N ASP A 472 -34.32 28.23 7.47
CA ASP A 472 -35.50 27.77 6.73
C ASP A 472 -35.25 26.43 6.01
N ALA A 473 -34.06 26.26 5.42
CA ALA A 473 -33.69 25.01 4.74
C ALA A 473 -33.46 23.87 5.73
N ALA A 474 -32.88 24.15 6.90
CA ALA A 474 -32.68 23.18 7.94
C ALA A 474 -34.02 22.70 8.55
N GLU A 475 -34.94 23.63 8.84
CA GLU A 475 -36.29 23.31 9.31
C GLU A 475 -37.07 22.47 8.32
N HIS A 476 -37.05 22.87 7.04
CA HIS A 476 -37.70 22.10 5.98
C HIS A 476 -37.14 20.68 5.86
N LEU A 477 -35.82 20.54 5.92
CA LEU A 477 -35.16 19.25 5.79
C LEU A 477 -35.42 18.35 7.01
N LEU A 478 -35.48 18.91 8.21
CA LEU A 478 -35.89 18.18 9.41
C LEU A 478 -37.35 17.74 9.34
N ASP A 479 -38.24 18.56 8.79
CA ASP A 479 -39.63 18.17 8.57
C ASP A 479 -39.73 16.99 7.60
N VAL A 480 -38.99 17.01 6.48
CA VAL A 480 -38.91 15.88 5.55
C VAL A 480 -38.40 14.63 6.26
N LEU A 481 -37.32 14.73 7.03
CA LEU A 481 -36.72 13.59 7.73
C LEU A 481 -37.61 13.02 8.82
N LEU A 482 -38.39 13.85 9.52
CA LEU A 482 -39.17 13.44 10.70
C LEU A 482 -40.62 13.10 10.37
N HIS A 483 -41.25 13.79 9.41
CA HIS A 483 -42.71 13.73 9.26
C HIS A 483 -43.18 13.29 7.87
N GLN A 484 -42.32 13.31 6.83
CA GLN A 484 -42.74 12.96 5.47
C GLN A 484 -42.27 11.56 5.05
N PRO A 485 -42.99 10.87 4.13
CA PRO A 485 -42.49 9.64 3.51
C PRO A 485 -41.14 9.92 2.83
N LEU A 486 -40.13 9.08 3.12
CA LEU A 486 -38.79 9.24 2.53
C LEU A 486 -38.72 8.61 1.15
N PRO A 487 -37.93 9.17 0.22
CA PRO A 487 -37.71 8.57 -1.09
C PRO A 487 -37.20 7.13 -1.00
N GLY A 488 -37.61 6.32 -1.96
CA GLY A 488 -37.05 4.97 -2.15
C GLY A 488 -37.94 3.83 -1.73
N ALA A 489 -37.36 2.62 -1.67
CA ALA A 489 -38.09 1.36 -1.47
C ALA A 489 -38.76 1.21 -0.08
N MET A 490 -38.30 1.96 0.90
CA MET A 490 -38.82 1.93 2.28
C MET A 490 -39.17 3.36 2.75
N PRO A 491 -40.34 3.90 2.40
CA PRO A 491 -40.72 5.27 2.78
C PRO A 491 -40.85 5.47 4.30
N GLN A 492 -41.11 4.39 5.05
CA GLN A 492 -41.32 4.40 6.50
C GLN A 492 -40.14 3.80 7.28
N ARG A 493 -38.90 4.04 6.82
CA ARG A 493 -37.72 3.56 7.53
C ARG A 493 -37.46 4.36 8.82
N THR A 494 -36.82 3.70 9.79
CA THR A 494 -36.39 4.32 11.04
C THR A 494 -35.28 5.34 10.78
N VAL A 495 -35.34 6.50 11.42
CA VAL A 495 -34.33 7.55 11.31
C VAL A 495 -33.90 7.99 12.71
N ILE A 496 -32.60 8.06 12.94
CA ILE A 496 -32.01 8.74 14.09
C ILE A 496 -31.12 9.85 13.54
N ALA A 497 -31.54 11.09 13.72
CA ALA A 497 -30.78 12.27 13.33
C ALA A 497 -30.25 12.99 14.59
N VAL A 498 -29.00 13.41 14.56
CA VAL A 498 -28.44 14.24 15.61
C VAL A 498 -28.12 15.62 15.06
N VAL A 499 -28.43 16.66 15.83
CA VAL A 499 -28.19 18.06 15.45
C VAL A 499 -27.50 18.82 16.58
N HIS A 500 -26.73 19.83 16.21
CA HIS A 500 -26.12 20.74 17.17
C HIS A 500 -27.10 21.84 17.55
N VAL A 501 -27.29 22.02 18.86
CA VAL A 501 -28.06 23.13 19.42
C VAL A 501 -27.44 23.47 20.78
N ASP A 502 -27.27 24.77 21.07
CA ASP A 502 -26.85 25.21 22.37
C ASP A 502 -27.99 25.01 23.39
N GLY A 503 -27.77 24.15 24.39
CA GLY A 503 -28.78 23.84 25.40
C GLY A 503 -28.63 22.42 25.99
N PRO A 504 -29.53 22.00 26.87
CA PRO A 504 -29.52 20.63 27.37
C PRO A 504 -29.79 19.61 26.27
N VAL A 505 -29.27 18.39 26.47
CA VAL A 505 -29.56 17.28 25.56
C VAL A 505 -31.05 16.97 25.59
N GLY A 506 -31.68 16.97 24.42
CA GLY A 506 -33.11 16.66 24.27
C GLY A 506 -33.28 15.55 23.20
N ILE A 507 -34.19 14.63 23.49
CA ILE A 507 -34.60 13.57 22.56
C ILE A 507 -36.07 13.81 22.20
N GLU A 508 -36.34 13.93 20.90
CA GLU A 508 -37.69 14.08 20.34
C GLU A 508 -37.95 12.86 19.46
N VAL A 509 -39.05 12.14 19.73
CA VAL A 509 -39.48 10.99 18.94
C VAL A 509 -40.75 11.35 18.18
N ALA A 510 -40.70 11.38 16.87
CA ALA A 510 -41.84 11.57 16.01
C ALA A 510 -42.52 10.22 15.69
N ALA A 511 -43.84 10.24 15.61
CA ALA A 511 -44.59 9.08 15.13
C ALA A 511 -44.24 8.75 13.68
N SER A 512 -44.29 7.46 13.33
CA SER A 512 -44.13 7.04 11.93
C SER A 512 -45.13 7.78 11.05
N PRO A 513 -44.71 8.40 9.94
CA PRO A 513 -45.66 9.03 9.03
C PRO A 513 -46.60 7.93 8.52
N THR A 514 -47.85 8.02 8.92
CA THR A 514 -48.93 7.14 8.42
C THR A 514 -49.05 7.36 6.91
N GLY A 515 -48.80 6.29 6.15
CA GLY A 515 -49.15 6.31 4.73
C GLY A 515 -50.67 6.61 4.58
N PRO A 516 -51.16 7.06 3.39
CA PRO A 516 -52.55 7.29 3.19
C PRO A 516 -53.33 6.06 3.63
N ASP A 517 -54.32 6.26 4.51
CA ASP A 517 -55.20 5.22 5.02
C ASP A 517 -55.63 4.31 3.87
N VAL A 518 -55.18 3.07 3.90
CA VAL A 518 -55.79 1.99 3.12
C VAL A 518 -57.16 1.81 3.74
N VAL A 519 -58.12 2.61 3.26
CA VAL A 519 -59.53 2.37 3.56
C VAL A 519 -59.85 0.99 3.06
N SER A 520 -60.22 0.16 3.99
CA SER A 520 -60.66 -1.25 3.90
C SER A 520 -61.71 -1.46 2.81
#